data_8a8e23b6a6b2d4c4994d010448ded47a
#
_entry.id   8a8e23b6a6b2d4c4994d010448ded47a
#
_cell.length_a   1.000
_cell.length_b   1.000
_cell.length_c   1.000
_cell.angle_alpha   90.00
_cell.angle_beta   90.00
_cell.angle_gamma   90.00
#
_symmetry.space_group_name_H-M   'P 1'
#
loop_
_entity.id
_entity.type
_entity.pdbx_description
1 polymer ?
#
loop_
_entity_poly.entity_id
_entity_poly.type
_entity_poly.pdbx_seq_one_letter_code
_entity_poly.pdbx_strand_id
1 'polypeptide(L)'
;MFAIVHMSDVVRIPPNRLTHSLNDAALQILKEKYESMISPEVGYVIMITDADPSSIGKLVAGDGATYHKVTFKALAFYPKLQEIIEGEVVEITDFGAFVRIGPTDALLHLSQITDDYLKSDVKQGVIVANQTARSLKIGSKIRARITAVSLGKGAGMGKIGITCRQPFLGAVEWVADEIKKA
;
A
#
# COMPACT_ATOMS: atom_id res chain seq x y z
N MET A 1 -3.14 -7.00 1.22
CA MET A 1 -4.32 -7.22 0.33
C MET A 1 -5.23 -6.03 0.29
N PHE A 2 -5.92 -5.81 -0.84
CA PHE A 2 -6.99 -4.81 -0.94
C PHE A 2 -8.24 -5.32 -0.26
N ALA A 3 -8.91 -4.46 0.52
CA ALA A 3 -10.14 -4.78 1.22
C ALA A 3 -11.03 -3.54 1.34
N ILE A 4 -12.35 -3.76 1.40
CA ILE A 4 -13.29 -2.70 1.78
C ILE A 4 -13.49 -2.82 3.28
N VAL A 5 -13.17 -1.75 4.00
CA VAL A 5 -13.26 -1.66 5.46
C VAL A 5 -14.43 -0.76 5.82
N HIS A 6 -15.26 -1.22 6.76
CA HIS A 6 -16.33 -0.42 7.33
C HIS A 6 -15.82 0.32 8.57
N MET A 7 -15.97 1.62 8.57
CA MET A 7 -15.49 2.50 9.63
C MET A 7 -16.63 3.40 10.12
N SER A 8 -16.51 3.91 11.33
CA SER A 8 -17.46 4.87 11.90
C SER A 8 -16.69 5.97 12.63
N ASP A 9 -17.11 7.21 12.39
CA ASP A 9 -16.53 8.38 13.04
C ASP A 9 -17.57 9.47 13.25
N VAL A 10 -17.23 10.47 14.06
CA VAL A 10 -18.04 11.68 14.24
C VAL A 10 -17.43 12.79 13.38
N VAL A 11 -18.19 13.22 12.39
CA VAL A 11 -17.77 14.25 11.44
C VAL A 11 -18.37 15.60 11.82
N ARG A 12 -17.49 16.61 11.92
CA ARG A 12 -17.87 18.01 12.11
C ARG A 12 -18.15 18.63 10.76
N ILE A 13 -19.41 19.04 10.52
CA ILE A 13 -19.84 19.65 9.27
C ILE A 13 -20.12 21.14 9.52
N PRO A 14 -19.27 22.03 9.02
CA PRO A 14 -19.46 23.47 9.19
C PRO A 14 -20.56 23.99 8.25
N PRO A 15 -21.26 25.12 8.59
CA PRO A 15 -22.39 25.64 7.84
C PRO A 15 -22.09 25.90 6.36
N ASN A 16 -20.87 26.33 6.04
CA ASN A 16 -20.45 26.62 4.66
C ASN A 16 -20.36 25.38 3.76
N ARG A 17 -20.34 24.18 4.33
CA ARG A 17 -20.33 22.90 3.57
C ARG A 17 -21.71 22.24 3.47
N LEU A 18 -22.72 22.79 4.13
CA LEU A 18 -24.11 22.31 4.05
C LEU A 18 -24.88 22.82 2.80
N THR A 19 -24.19 23.38 1.83
CA THR A 19 -24.78 23.83 0.54
C THR A 19 -25.19 22.70 -0.38
N HIS A 20 -24.64 21.50 -0.14
CA HIS A 20 -24.94 20.25 -0.84
C HIS A 20 -25.69 19.29 0.09
N SER A 21 -25.89 18.06 -0.36
CA SER A 21 -26.47 17.04 0.51
C SER A 21 -25.57 16.76 1.73
N LEU A 22 -26.17 16.32 2.84
CA LEU A 22 -25.44 15.95 4.04
C LEU A 22 -24.40 14.84 3.76
N ASN A 23 -24.76 13.91 2.87
CA ASN A 23 -23.89 12.81 2.43
C ASN A 23 -22.67 13.33 1.70
N ASP A 24 -22.84 14.26 0.76
CA ASP A 24 -21.72 14.82 -0.02
C ASP A 24 -20.76 15.60 0.87
N ALA A 25 -21.30 16.41 1.80
CA ALA A 25 -20.49 17.15 2.75
C ALA A 25 -19.70 16.24 3.67
N ALA A 26 -20.31 15.17 4.19
CA ALA A 26 -19.66 14.18 5.02
C ALA A 26 -18.59 13.43 4.24
N LEU A 27 -18.87 12.99 2.99
CA LEU A 27 -17.95 12.29 2.12
C LEU A 27 -16.70 13.13 1.84
N GLN A 28 -16.85 14.41 1.51
CA GLN A 28 -15.71 15.30 1.25
C GLN A 28 -14.79 15.44 2.48
N ILE A 29 -15.38 15.64 3.66
CA ILE A 29 -14.61 15.78 4.91
C ILE A 29 -13.89 14.48 5.25
N LEU A 30 -14.55 13.34 5.05
CA LEU A 30 -13.93 12.03 5.28
C LEU A 30 -12.78 11.77 4.32
N LYS A 31 -12.90 12.14 3.04
CA LYS A 31 -11.81 12.07 2.06
C LYS A 31 -10.61 12.88 2.51
N GLU A 32 -10.82 14.16 2.86
CA GLU A 32 -9.74 15.02 3.36
C GLU A 32 -9.06 14.47 4.62
N LYS A 33 -9.81 13.78 5.49
CA LYS A 33 -9.30 13.27 6.77
C LYS A 33 -8.60 11.93 6.64
N TYR A 34 -9.12 11.02 5.82
CA TYR A 34 -8.71 9.61 5.82
C TYR A 34 -7.97 9.16 4.58
N GLU A 35 -8.17 9.79 3.40
CA GLU A 35 -7.41 9.42 2.20
C GLU A 35 -5.92 9.68 2.42
N SER A 36 -5.09 8.73 2.02
CA SER A 36 -3.65 8.71 2.27
C SER A 36 -3.21 8.49 3.73
N MET A 37 -4.15 8.20 4.65
CA MET A 37 -3.81 7.85 6.02
C MET A 37 -3.23 6.42 6.09
N ILE A 38 -2.22 6.26 6.94
CA ILE A 38 -1.65 4.95 7.27
C ILE A 38 -1.98 4.63 8.72
N SER A 39 -2.55 3.46 8.95
CA SER A 39 -2.90 2.97 10.29
C SER A 39 -2.45 1.51 10.46
N PRO A 40 -1.90 1.12 11.61
CA PRO A 40 -1.58 -0.28 11.89
C PRO A 40 -2.78 -1.21 11.85
N GLU A 41 -3.99 -0.70 12.09
CA GLU A 41 -5.22 -1.48 12.12
C GLU A 41 -5.85 -1.67 10.73
N VAL A 42 -5.80 -0.64 9.89
CA VAL A 42 -6.49 -0.60 8.59
C VAL A 42 -5.50 -0.72 7.42
N GLY A 43 -4.23 -0.40 7.64
CA GLY A 43 -3.22 -0.30 6.59
C GLY A 43 -3.25 1.05 5.89
N TYR A 44 -3.08 1.04 4.59
CA TYR A 44 -3.10 2.23 3.72
C TYR A 44 -4.52 2.50 3.24
N VAL A 45 -5.13 3.60 3.68
CA VAL A 45 -6.44 4.03 3.18
C VAL A 45 -6.25 4.72 1.83
N ILE A 46 -6.81 4.14 0.78
CA ILE A 46 -6.64 4.60 -0.61
C ILE A 46 -7.71 5.62 -0.96
N MET A 47 -8.97 5.26 -0.71
CA MET A 47 -10.11 6.14 -1.01
C MET A 47 -11.32 5.80 -0.15
N ILE A 48 -12.15 6.80 0.07
CA ILE A 48 -13.48 6.62 0.68
C ILE A 48 -14.49 6.43 -0.45
N THR A 49 -15.24 5.33 -0.39
CA THR A 49 -16.19 4.95 -1.46
C THR A 49 -17.61 5.36 -1.17
N ASP A 50 -18.01 5.39 0.10
CA ASP A 50 -19.39 5.63 0.51
C ASP A 50 -19.42 6.21 1.91
N ALA A 51 -20.42 7.08 2.21
CA ALA A 51 -20.63 7.67 3.52
C ALA A 51 -22.13 7.79 3.81
N ASP A 52 -22.53 7.30 4.98
CA ASP A 52 -23.90 7.32 5.49
C ASP A 52 -23.93 8.09 6.82
N PRO A 53 -24.18 9.41 6.79
CA PRO A 53 -24.33 10.22 7.98
C PRO A 53 -25.68 10.01 8.64
N SER A 54 -25.68 9.95 9.98
CA SER A 54 -26.93 10.00 10.76
C SER A 54 -27.71 11.28 10.45
N SER A 55 -29.01 11.17 10.22
CA SER A 55 -29.91 12.31 10.03
C SER A 55 -29.99 13.23 11.27
N ILE A 56 -29.66 12.68 12.45
CA ILE A 56 -29.66 13.44 13.70
C ILE A 56 -28.21 13.89 13.99
N GLY A 57 -28.00 15.20 13.95
CA GLY A 57 -26.75 15.85 14.32
C GLY A 57 -26.80 16.42 15.74
N LYS A 58 -25.64 16.59 16.35
CA LYS A 58 -25.48 17.30 17.63
C LYS A 58 -24.88 18.68 17.38
N LEU A 59 -25.37 19.67 18.12
CA LEU A 59 -24.81 21.02 18.18
C LEU A 59 -23.98 21.15 19.46
N VAL A 60 -22.83 21.79 19.34
CA VAL A 60 -21.99 22.13 20.49
C VAL A 60 -22.09 23.61 20.76
N ALA A 61 -22.34 24.00 22.00
CA ALA A 61 -22.44 25.41 22.39
C ALA A 61 -21.11 26.12 22.03
N GLY A 62 -21.26 27.28 21.33
CA GLY A 62 -20.10 28.06 20.86
C GLY A 62 -19.47 27.59 19.53
N ASP A 63 -19.93 26.47 18.95
CA ASP A 63 -19.54 26.04 17.60
C ASP A 63 -20.76 26.00 16.67
N GLY A 64 -20.71 26.77 15.59
CA GLY A 64 -21.81 26.83 14.59
C GLY A 64 -21.90 25.58 13.70
N ALA A 65 -21.07 24.57 13.90
CA ALA A 65 -21.09 23.35 13.12
C ALA A 65 -22.02 22.27 13.71
N THR A 66 -22.46 21.35 12.86
CA THR A 66 -23.18 20.15 13.27
C THR A 66 -22.25 18.95 13.30
N TYR A 67 -22.45 18.08 14.30
CA TYR A 67 -21.66 16.86 14.48
C TYR A 67 -22.54 15.65 14.20
N HIS A 68 -22.19 14.89 13.16
CA HIS A 68 -22.94 13.72 12.75
C HIS A 68 -22.08 12.46 12.93
N LYS A 69 -22.69 11.41 13.46
CA LYS A 69 -22.09 10.07 13.40
C LYS A 69 -22.22 9.57 11.96
N VAL A 70 -21.10 9.20 11.36
CA VAL A 70 -21.06 8.75 9.97
C VAL A 70 -20.48 7.35 9.93
N THR A 71 -21.19 6.44 9.27
CA THR A 71 -20.66 5.13 8.88
C THR A 71 -20.19 5.24 7.44
N PHE A 72 -18.99 4.73 7.14
CA PHE A 72 -18.43 4.88 5.81
C PHE A 72 -17.60 3.66 5.40
N LYS A 73 -17.41 3.50 4.09
CA LYS A 73 -16.63 2.45 3.50
C LYS A 73 -15.35 3.04 2.91
N ALA A 74 -14.24 2.39 3.21
CA ALA A 74 -12.93 2.76 2.68
C ALA A 74 -12.32 1.59 1.92
N LEU A 75 -11.75 1.85 0.74
CA LEU A 75 -10.84 0.93 0.10
C LEU A 75 -9.48 1.06 0.78
N ALA A 76 -8.99 0.00 1.38
CA ALA A 76 -7.70 -0.05 2.06
C ALA A 76 -6.81 -1.16 1.50
N PHE A 77 -5.50 -0.93 1.58
CA PHE A 77 -4.48 -1.94 1.31
C PHE A 77 -3.78 -2.32 2.60
N TYR A 78 -3.91 -3.56 3.01
CA TYR A 78 -3.27 -4.11 4.20
C TYR A 78 -2.26 -5.19 3.82
N PRO A 79 -0.94 -4.93 3.93
CA PRO A 79 0.09 -5.94 3.67
C PRO A 79 0.08 -6.98 4.80
N LYS A 80 -0.06 -8.25 4.46
CA LYS A 80 -0.01 -9.36 5.43
C LYS A 80 1.33 -10.07 5.35
N LEU A 81 1.87 -10.45 6.51
CA LEU A 81 3.05 -11.29 6.58
C LEU A 81 2.82 -12.63 5.87
N GLN A 82 3.85 -13.11 5.17
CA GLN A 82 3.86 -14.37 4.41
C GLN A 82 2.95 -14.39 3.17
N GLU A 83 2.29 -13.31 2.84
CA GLU A 83 1.48 -13.20 1.63
C GLU A 83 2.38 -13.14 0.38
N ILE A 84 1.95 -13.84 -0.68
CA ILE A 84 2.58 -13.75 -2.00
C ILE A 84 1.95 -12.58 -2.75
N ILE A 85 2.81 -11.74 -3.29
CA ILE A 85 2.43 -10.54 -4.03
C ILE A 85 3.14 -10.48 -5.37
N GLU A 86 2.55 -9.77 -6.31
CA GLU A 86 3.19 -9.36 -7.55
C GLU A 86 3.38 -7.84 -7.55
N GLY A 87 4.51 -7.40 -8.08
CA GLY A 87 4.84 -5.99 -8.15
C GLY A 87 5.81 -5.70 -9.27
N GLU A 88 6.09 -4.42 -9.46
CA GLU A 88 7.01 -3.92 -10.49
C GLU A 88 8.19 -3.20 -9.84
N VAL A 89 9.39 -3.47 -10.30
CA VAL A 89 10.61 -2.80 -9.85
C VAL A 89 10.58 -1.35 -10.32
N VAL A 90 10.54 -0.41 -9.39
CA VAL A 90 10.49 1.03 -9.67
C VAL A 90 11.83 1.72 -9.51
N GLU A 91 12.68 1.21 -8.61
CA GLU A 91 13.99 1.79 -8.34
C GLU A 91 15.00 0.70 -7.95
N ILE A 92 16.25 0.89 -8.34
CA ILE A 92 17.37 0.04 -7.96
C ILE A 92 18.40 0.88 -7.21
N THR A 93 18.83 0.38 -6.06
CA THR A 93 19.82 0.98 -5.17
C THR A 93 20.99 0.04 -4.94
N ASP A 94 22.03 0.52 -4.25
CA ASP A 94 23.22 -0.28 -3.92
C ASP A 94 22.90 -1.48 -3.02
N PHE A 95 21.84 -1.42 -2.21
CA PHE A 95 21.45 -2.46 -1.26
C PHE A 95 20.26 -3.30 -1.70
N GLY A 96 19.61 -2.97 -2.83
CA GLY A 96 18.46 -3.73 -3.31
C GLY A 96 17.60 -2.98 -4.32
N ALA A 97 16.35 -3.43 -4.45
CA ALA A 97 15.36 -2.85 -5.34
C ALA A 97 14.10 -2.44 -4.56
N PHE A 98 13.50 -1.34 -4.95
CA PHE A 98 12.14 -0.97 -4.53
C PHE A 98 11.13 -1.50 -5.53
N VAL A 99 10.11 -2.14 -5.01
CA VAL A 99 9.07 -2.82 -5.78
C VAL A 99 7.72 -2.26 -5.41
N ARG A 100 7.02 -1.74 -6.39
CA ARG A 100 5.66 -1.23 -6.22
C ARG A 100 4.67 -2.36 -6.09
N ILE A 101 4.00 -2.45 -4.94
CA ILE A 101 3.05 -3.51 -4.60
C ILE A 101 1.62 -3.00 -4.40
N GLY A 102 1.28 -1.91 -5.06
CA GLY A 102 0.02 -1.21 -4.93
C GLY A 102 0.23 0.25 -4.55
N PRO A 103 -0.31 0.75 -3.43
CA PRO A 103 -0.17 2.15 -3.03
C PRO A 103 1.20 2.48 -2.40
N THR A 104 2.06 1.49 -2.20
CA THR A 104 3.34 1.65 -1.53
C THR A 104 4.43 0.79 -2.19
N ASP A 105 5.68 1.11 -1.88
CA ASP A 105 6.83 0.37 -2.35
C ASP A 105 7.38 -0.54 -1.24
N ALA A 106 7.79 -1.75 -1.60
CA ALA A 106 8.43 -2.71 -0.72
C ALA A 106 9.91 -2.83 -1.06
N LEU A 107 10.74 -3.05 -0.04
CA LEU A 107 12.17 -3.25 -0.21
C LEU A 107 12.49 -4.73 -0.45
N LEU A 108 13.12 -5.01 -1.58
CA LEU A 108 13.75 -6.27 -1.91
C LEU A 108 15.26 -6.13 -1.75
N HIS A 109 15.79 -6.53 -0.59
CA HIS A 109 17.24 -6.48 -0.34
C HIS A 109 17.99 -7.45 -1.26
N LEU A 110 19.23 -7.12 -1.67
CA LEU A 110 20.05 -7.98 -2.55
C LEU A 110 20.13 -9.42 -2.07
N SER A 111 20.35 -9.64 -0.77
CA SER A 111 20.40 -10.98 -0.17
C SER A 111 19.08 -11.76 -0.23
N GLN A 112 17.98 -11.12 -0.59
CA GLN A 112 16.64 -11.71 -0.66
C GLN A 112 16.17 -11.96 -2.09
N ILE A 113 16.98 -11.65 -3.10
CA ILE A 113 16.64 -11.87 -4.51
C ILE A 113 16.91 -13.33 -4.91
N THR A 114 18.12 -13.78 -4.70
CA THR A 114 18.60 -15.14 -5.03
C THR A 114 19.76 -15.52 -4.13
N ASP A 115 20.14 -16.80 -4.14
CA ASP A 115 21.32 -17.31 -3.43
C ASP A 115 22.64 -17.02 -4.17
N ASP A 116 22.57 -16.47 -5.38
CA ASP A 116 23.72 -16.10 -6.20
C ASP A 116 24.36 -14.78 -5.72
N TYR A 117 25.63 -14.57 -6.06
CA TYR A 117 26.29 -13.30 -5.83
C TYR A 117 25.78 -12.24 -6.83
N LEU A 118 25.17 -11.19 -6.28
CA LEU A 118 24.55 -10.13 -7.06
C LEU A 118 25.40 -8.87 -7.10
N LYS A 119 25.43 -8.22 -8.24
CA LYS A 119 26.02 -6.91 -8.44
C LYS A 119 24.97 -5.93 -8.91
N SER A 120 24.80 -4.84 -8.18
CA SER A 120 23.89 -3.76 -8.57
C SER A 120 24.66 -2.72 -9.40
N ASP A 121 24.09 -2.30 -10.51
CA ASP A 121 24.52 -1.13 -11.27
C ASP A 121 23.38 -0.09 -11.22
N VAL A 122 23.51 0.82 -10.26
CA VAL A 122 22.51 1.88 -10.03
C VAL A 122 22.39 2.81 -11.23
N LYS A 123 23.51 3.06 -11.94
CA LYS A 123 23.51 3.95 -13.12
C LYS A 123 22.71 3.37 -14.28
N GLN A 124 22.79 2.07 -14.47
CA GLN A 124 22.05 1.36 -15.51
C GLN A 124 20.68 0.86 -15.05
N GLY A 125 20.38 0.96 -13.75
CA GLY A 125 19.13 0.46 -13.18
C GLY A 125 18.97 -1.07 -13.32
N VAL A 126 20.07 -1.82 -13.09
CA VAL A 126 20.09 -3.27 -13.27
C VAL A 126 20.79 -3.95 -12.09
N ILE A 127 20.26 -5.07 -11.64
CA ILE A 127 20.93 -6.01 -10.76
C ILE A 127 21.23 -7.27 -11.58
N VAL A 128 22.49 -7.72 -11.59
CA VAL A 128 22.94 -8.89 -12.36
C VAL A 128 23.49 -9.94 -11.43
N ALA A 129 23.09 -11.20 -11.66
CA ALA A 129 23.61 -12.37 -10.99
C ALA A 129 24.83 -12.91 -11.73
N ASN A 130 25.92 -13.19 -11.01
CA ASN A 130 27.18 -13.58 -11.62
C ASN A 130 27.18 -15.01 -12.18
N GLN A 131 26.49 -15.95 -11.53
CA GLN A 131 26.54 -17.38 -11.90
C GLN A 131 25.39 -17.78 -12.82
N THR A 132 24.18 -17.27 -12.55
CA THR A 132 22.94 -17.68 -13.26
C THR A 132 22.63 -16.82 -14.46
N ALA A 133 23.39 -15.74 -14.72
CA ALA A 133 23.13 -14.72 -15.75
C ALA A 133 21.71 -14.08 -15.65
N ARG A 134 21.01 -14.27 -14.54
CA ARG A 134 19.73 -13.65 -14.28
C ARG A 134 19.93 -12.16 -14.04
N SER A 135 19.06 -11.34 -14.62
CA SER A 135 19.10 -9.90 -14.41
C SER A 135 17.73 -9.36 -13.99
N LEU A 136 17.73 -8.39 -13.11
CA LEU A 136 16.54 -7.65 -12.66
C LEU A 136 16.72 -6.19 -13.05
N LYS A 137 15.74 -5.63 -13.75
CA LYS A 137 15.79 -4.25 -14.27
C LYS A 137 14.62 -3.44 -13.73
N ILE A 138 14.73 -2.12 -13.79
CA ILE A 138 13.58 -1.24 -13.57
C ILE A 138 12.50 -1.62 -14.59
N GLY A 139 11.24 -1.71 -14.14
CA GLY A 139 10.10 -2.18 -14.93
C GLY A 139 9.91 -3.72 -14.95
N SER A 140 10.84 -4.50 -14.38
CA SER A 140 10.65 -5.94 -14.26
C SER A 140 9.51 -6.27 -13.31
N LYS A 141 8.62 -7.16 -13.74
CA LYS A 141 7.57 -7.71 -12.87
C LYS A 141 8.14 -8.85 -12.04
N ILE A 142 7.89 -8.80 -10.76
CA ILE A 142 8.36 -9.82 -9.82
C ILE A 142 7.21 -10.38 -9.00
N ARG A 143 7.37 -11.66 -8.62
CA ARG A 143 6.54 -12.34 -7.62
C ARG A 143 7.38 -12.54 -6.39
N ALA A 144 6.91 -12.07 -5.23
CA ALA A 144 7.66 -12.09 -4.00
C ALA A 144 6.76 -12.43 -2.81
N ARG A 145 7.37 -12.78 -1.67
CA ARG A 145 6.67 -13.00 -0.40
C ARG A 145 7.00 -11.89 0.58
N ILE A 146 6.01 -11.38 1.28
CA ILE A 146 6.19 -10.40 2.35
C ILE A 146 6.80 -11.08 3.58
N THR A 147 7.95 -10.59 4.02
CA THR A 147 8.69 -11.12 5.18
C THR A 147 8.65 -10.20 6.39
N ALA A 148 8.50 -8.90 6.15
CA ALA A 148 8.44 -7.91 7.22
C ALA A 148 7.44 -6.80 6.87
N VAL A 149 6.64 -6.39 7.86
CA VAL A 149 5.70 -5.27 7.74
C VAL A 149 5.85 -4.40 8.98
N SER A 150 6.15 -3.13 8.77
CA SER A 150 6.16 -2.11 9.82
C SER A 150 5.32 -0.94 9.33
N LEU A 151 4.09 -0.82 9.82
CA LEU A 151 3.21 0.30 9.53
C LEU A 151 3.39 1.36 10.60
N GLY A 152 3.87 2.54 10.21
CA GLY A 152 3.94 3.71 11.09
C GLY A 152 2.55 4.28 11.39
N LYS A 153 2.44 5.10 12.43
CA LYS A 153 1.25 5.93 12.66
C LYS A 153 1.45 7.29 11.99
N GLY A 154 0.44 7.74 11.24
CA GLY A 154 0.45 9.06 10.59
C GLY A 154 1.11 9.06 9.21
N ALA A 155 1.72 10.18 8.82
CA ALA A 155 2.31 10.39 7.49
C ALA A 155 3.65 9.67 7.23
N GLY A 156 4.12 8.85 8.18
CA GLY A 156 5.34 8.04 8.01
C GLY A 156 5.10 6.88 7.06
N MET A 157 5.92 6.75 6.01
CA MET A 157 5.86 5.59 5.13
C MET A 157 6.12 4.31 5.91
N GLY A 158 5.22 3.34 5.80
CA GLY A 158 5.44 1.99 6.30
C GLY A 158 6.64 1.35 5.60
N LYS A 159 7.34 0.46 6.31
CA LYS A 159 8.43 -0.34 5.73
C LYS A 159 7.95 -1.76 5.50
N ILE A 160 8.01 -2.23 4.27
CA ILE A 160 7.64 -3.58 3.88
C ILE A 160 8.87 -4.25 3.28
N GLY A 161 9.28 -5.38 3.85
CA GLY A 161 10.35 -6.21 3.33
C GLY A 161 9.79 -7.42 2.60
N ILE A 162 10.40 -7.77 1.47
CA ILE A 162 9.98 -8.90 0.65
C ILE A 162 11.16 -9.81 0.30
N THR A 163 10.87 -11.07 -0.05
CA THR A 163 11.86 -12.06 -0.48
C THR A 163 11.44 -12.79 -1.75
N CYS A 164 12.42 -13.13 -2.58
CA CYS A 164 12.29 -13.97 -3.77
C CYS A 164 13.04 -15.30 -3.66
N ARG A 165 13.67 -15.62 -2.51
CA ARG A 165 14.53 -16.80 -2.34
C ARG A 165 13.80 -18.15 -2.29
N GLN A 166 12.49 -18.15 -2.23
CA GLN A 166 11.70 -19.39 -2.21
C GLN A 166 11.40 -19.86 -3.65
N PRO A 167 11.13 -21.17 -3.85
CA PRO A 167 10.77 -21.70 -5.16
C PRO A 167 9.59 -20.96 -5.79
N PHE A 168 9.65 -20.77 -7.09
CA PHE A 168 8.63 -20.07 -7.90
C PHE A 168 8.41 -18.60 -7.52
N LEU A 169 9.41 -17.96 -6.89
CA LEU A 169 9.46 -16.53 -6.65
C LEU A 169 10.62 -15.90 -7.43
N GLY A 170 10.51 -14.60 -7.72
CA GLY A 170 11.49 -13.85 -8.50
C GLY A 170 10.86 -13.13 -9.68
N ALA A 171 11.67 -12.75 -10.67
CA ALA A 171 11.11 -12.18 -11.90
C ALA A 171 10.13 -13.17 -12.56
N VAL A 172 9.03 -12.67 -13.08
CA VAL A 172 7.98 -13.52 -13.70
C VAL A 172 8.57 -14.39 -14.81
N GLU A 173 9.56 -13.89 -15.54
CA GLU A 173 10.29 -14.64 -16.57
C GLU A 173 11.04 -15.84 -15.97
N TRP A 174 11.70 -15.67 -14.82
CA TRP A 174 12.42 -16.75 -14.15
C TRP A 174 11.47 -17.83 -13.64
N VAL A 175 10.33 -17.41 -13.10
CA VAL A 175 9.27 -18.32 -12.63
C VAL A 175 8.69 -19.14 -13.78
N ALA A 176 8.47 -18.51 -14.95
CA ALA A 176 8.01 -19.21 -16.15
C ALA A 176 9.00 -20.28 -16.63
N ASP A 177 10.29 -19.98 -16.55
CA ASP A 177 11.36 -20.95 -16.91
C ASP A 177 11.48 -22.10 -15.90
N GLU A 178 11.27 -21.83 -14.61
CA GLU A 178 11.24 -22.88 -13.58
C GLU A 178 10.05 -23.82 -13.73
N ILE A 179 8.86 -23.27 -14.04
CA ILE A 179 7.65 -24.09 -14.29
C ILE A 179 7.84 -25.00 -15.52
N LYS A 180 8.53 -24.54 -16.57
CA LYS A 180 8.81 -25.37 -17.76
C LYS A 180 9.80 -26.50 -17.51
N LYS A 181 10.63 -26.39 -16.46
CA LYS A 181 11.64 -27.38 -16.10
C LYS A 181 11.17 -28.40 -15.07
N ALA A 182 10.06 -28.09 -14.37
CA ALA A 182 9.43 -28.96 -13.39
C ALA A 182 8.42 -29.91 -14.03
#